data_d64adca51ad837366716bbcff77bf1a8
#
_entry.id   d64adca51ad837366716bbcff77bf1a8
#
_cell.length_a   1.000
_cell.length_b   1.000
_cell.length_c   1.000
_cell.angle_alpha   90.00
_cell.angle_beta   90.00
_cell.angle_gamma   90.00
#
_symmetry.space_group_name_H-M   'P 1'
#
loop_
_entity.id
_entity.type
_entity.pdbx_description
1 polymer ?
#
loop_
_entity_poly.entity_id
_entity_poly.type
_entity_poly.pdbx_seq_one_letter_code
_entity_poly.pdbx_strand_id
1 'polypeptide(L)'
;MRSIPGEFTATAALTAADAERAAPAGISTTRFTVYLRQHRIRFGESVAAVLPQELRSLNVEKPLLISSPRGAAVLEHLIRSSGTAVPQFAAFMQIAPHVPVQVAQEARRMALSVASDCLLAFGGGSALDTAKAVAHELHLPILAIPTTLSGSEVTFNFGLTVDGVKRTVVDPLVLPATVIYDPSLFASLAPVETVCSGINAIAHATEALYSRNANALTTAIALAGIDHLLRGLRRHRIEPGLDATTKCIYGAWLCGEALAQVGMGLHHRLCHVLGGTFGLPHAHTHAVMLPYAVAFNLAGTAALDPLRDLFGCEDVAIGMAQFGKELGAPTCLRDLGLPHVAIERAAELALATPIDGPRVPSKADVLSILQRAWSGAGLRD
;
A
#
# COMPACT_ATOMS: atom_id res chain seq x y z
N MET A 1 9.71 20.28 -32.18
CA MET A 1 9.78 18.91 -32.66
C MET A 1 11.24 18.48 -32.71
N ARG A 2 11.72 17.75 -31.70
CA ARG A 2 13.00 17.05 -31.73
C ARG A 2 12.73 15.61 -31.42
N SER A 3 13.13 14.74 -32.34
CA SER A 3 13.00 13.28 -32.32
C SER A 3 13.72 12.68 -31.13
N ILE A 4 13.05 11.77 -30.42
CA ILE A 4 13.63 10.92 -29.38
C ILE A 4 14.23 9.69 -30.07
N PRO A 5 15.52 9.40 -29.92
CA PRO A 5 16.08 8.13 -30.38
C PRO A 5 16.03 7.12 -29.25
N GLY A 6 15.43 5.97 -29.50
CA GLY A 6 15.41 4.83 -28.58
C GLY A 6 14.49 3.76 -29.14
N GLU A 7 15.00 2.89 -29.99
CA GLU A 7 14.30 1.70 -30.45
C GLU A 7 14.03 0.79 -29.27
N PHE A 8 12.76 0.63 -28.92
CA PHE A 8 12.29 -0.47 -28.08
C PHE A 8 12.34 -1.76 -28.94
N THR A 9 13.29 -2.62 -28.67
CA THR A 9 13.24 -4.00 -29.17
C THR A 9 12.03 -4.69 -28.55
N ALA A 10 11.09 -5.08 -29.38
CA ALA A 10 9.89 -5.80 -28.99
C ALA A 10 10.29 -7.14 -28.33
N THR A 11 10.09 -7.21 -27.02
CA THR A 11 10.07 -8.47 -26.27
C THR A 11 8.84 -9.25 -26.71
N ALA A 12 8.97 -10.56 -26.90
CA ALA A 12 8.00 -11.49 -27.45
C ALA A 12 6.54 -11.14 -27.11
N ALA A 13 5.72 -10.95 -28.14
CA ALA A 13 4.29 -10.76 -28.01
C ALA A 13 3.68 -11.98 -27.32
N LEU A 14 3.10 -11.76 -26.14
CA LEU A 14 2.19 -12.72 -25.51
C LEU A 14 1.11 -13.08 -26.54
N THR A 15 0.90 -14.35 -26.79
CA THR A 15 -0.16 -14.80 -27.70
C THR A 15 -1.53 -14.55 -27.04
N ALA A 16 -2.57 -14.37 -27.86
CA ALA A 16 -3.94 -14.19 -27.36
C ALA A 16 -4.36 -15.33 -26.41
N ALA A 17 -3.83 -16.55 -26.60
CA ALA A 17 -4.06 -17.71 -25.76
C ALA A 17 -3.39 -17.59 -24.36
N ASP A 18 -2.28 -16.87 -24.24
CA ASP A 18 -1.63 -16.63 -22.94
C ASP A 18 -2.35 -15.55 -22.15
N ALA A 19 -2.95 -14.57 -22.82
CA ALA A 19 -3.78 -13.54 -22.18
C ALA A 19 -5.12 -14.12 -21.68
N GLU A 20 -5.73 -15.06 -22.40
CA GLU A 20 -6.97 -15.73 -21.97
C GLU A 20 -6.76 -16.66 -20.78
N ARG A 21 -5.59 -17.27 -20.62
CA ARG A 21 -5.27 -18.12 -19.45
C ARG A 21 -5.06 -17.32 -18.16
N ALA A 22 -4.77 -16.02 -18.24
CA ALA A 22 -4.48 -15.17 -17.09
C ALA A 22 -5.70 -14.47 -16.51
N ALA A 23 -6.84 -14.48 -17.18
CA ALA A 23 -8.05 -13.79 -16.73
C ALA A 23 -8.95 -14.76 -15.94
N PRO A 24 -9.32 -14.43 -14.69
CA PRO A 24 -10.33 -15.19 -13.95
C PRO A 24 -11.66 -15.23 -14.70
N ALA A 25 -12.40 -16.33 -14.54
CA ALA A 25 -13.73 -16.46 -15.14
C ALA A 25 -14.64 -15.28 -14.73
N GLY A 26 -15.11 -14.52 -15.72
CA GLY A 26 -16.01 -13.38 -15.50
C GLY A 26 -15.38 -12.00 -15.71
N ILE A 27 -14.06 -11.87 -15.88
CA ILE A 27 -13.42 -10.60 -16.21
C ILE A 27 -13.28 -10.47 -17.73
N SER A 28 -13.90 -9.42 -18.31
CA SER A 28 -13.78 -9.15 -19.74
C SER A 28 -12.36 -8.72 -20.11
N THR A 29 -11.69 -9.48 -20.98
CA THR A 29 -10.43 -9.08 -21.60
C THR A 29 -10.62 -8.21 -22.82
N THR A 30 -11.84 -8.11 -23.33
CA THR A 30 -12.14 -7.47 -24.62
C THR A 30 -12.83 -6.12 -24.51
N ARG A 31 -13.37 -5.76 -23.34
CA ARG A 31 -14.13 -4.53 -23.17
C ARG A 31 -14.01 -3.98 -21.76
N PHE A 32 -13.10 -3.03 -21.55
CA PHE A 32 -12.93 -2.32 -20.29
C PHE A 32 -12.39 -0.91 -20.53
N THR A 33 -12.52 -0.03 -19.54
CA THR A 33 -11.89 1.29 -19.52
C THR A 33 -10.90 1.33 -18.38
N VAL A 34 -9.69 1.83 -18.64
CA VAL A 34 -8.68 2.07 -17.63
C VAL A 34 -8.14 3.48 -17.75
N TYR A 35 -7.93 4.14 -16.63
CA TYR A 35 -7.31 5.46 -16.56
C TYR A 35 -5.87 5.29 -16.09
N LEU A 36 -4.92 5.28 -17.05
CA LEU A 36 -3.50 5.27 -16.73
C LEU A 36 -3.08 6.66 -16.26
N ARG A 37 -2.46 6.72 -15.10
CA ARG A 37 -2.01 7.95 -14.48
C ARG A 37 -0.54 8.18 -14.78
N GLN A 38 -0.17 9.42 -15.04
CA GLN A 38 1.21 9.77 -15.31
C GLN A 38 1.92 10.07 -13.98
N HIS A 39 2.72 9.14 -13.54
CA HIS A 39 3.73 9.34 -12.51
C HIS A 39 5.00 8.58 -12.90
N ARG A 40 6.13 8.97 -12.33
CA ARG A 40 7.43 8.38 -12.64
C ARG A 40 7.84 7.45 -11.52
N ILE A 41 8.22 6.21 -11.86
CA ILE A 41 8.80 5.25 -10.94
C ILE A 41 10.29 5.11 -11.23
N ARG A 42 11.13 5.36 -10.22
CA ARG A 42 12.57 5.06 -10.21
C ARG A 42 12.76 3.87 -9.29
N PHE A 43 13.20 2.74 -9.84
CA PHE A 43 13.24 1.49 -9.12
C PHE A 43 14.65 0.89 -9.12
N GLY A 44 15.14 0.49 -7.91
CA GLY A 44 16.40 -0.22 -7.76
C GLY A 44 17.65 0.67 -7.74
N GLU A 45 17.49 1.98 -7.82
CA GLU A 45 18.58 2.94 -7.79
C GLU A 45 18.69 3.62 -6.41
N SER A 46 19.90 4.00 -6.00
CA SER A 46 20.09 4.75 -4.77
C SER A 46 19.41 6.11 -4.84
N VAL A 47 18.67 6.47 -3.78
CA VAL A 47 18.03 7.79 -3.68
C VAL A 47 19.03 8.93 -3.85
N ALA A 48 20.23 8.79 -3.29
CA ALA A 48 21.26 9.82 -3.40
C ALA A 48 21.75 10.05 -4.85
N ALA A 49 21.69 9.04 -5.70
CA ALA A 49 22.09 9.14 -7.10
C ALA A 49 21.00 9.80 -7.97
N VAL A 50 19.71 9.52 -7.70
CA VAL A 50 18.62 9.93 -8.60
C VAL A 50 17.84 11.16 -8.12
N LEU A 51 17.82 11.44 -6.82
CA LEU A 51 17.07 12.56 -6.23
C LEU A 51 17.38 13.91 -6.89
N PRO A 52 18.66 14.30 -7.17
CA PRO A 52 18.95 15.58 -7.81
C PRO A 52 18.38 15.69 -9.21
N GLN A 53 18.35 14.59 -9.95
CA GLN A 53 17.77 14.56 -11.30
C GLN A 53 16.26 14.72 -11.24
N GLU A 54 15.59 14.06 -10.29
CA GLU A 54 14.13 14.14 -10.13
C GLU A 54 13.70 15.53 -9.65
N LEU A 55 14.42 16.13 -8.70
CA LEU A 55 14.16 17.52 -8.29
C LEU A 55 14.31 18.51 -9.46
N ARG A 56 15.37 18.38 -10.26
CA ARG A 56 15.55 19.20 -11.48
C ARG A 56 14.43 18.97 -12.50
N SER A 57 14.00 17.73 -12.71
CA SER A 57 12.94 17.41 -13.67
C SER A 57 11.58 18.01 -13.30
N LEU A 58 11.36 18.25 -12.02
CA LEU A 58 10.19 18.90 -11.47
C LEU A 58 10.38 20.42 -11.27
N ASN A 59 11.54 20.99 -11.63
CA ASN A 59 11.93 22.39 -11.41
C ASN A 59 11.83 22.81 -9.94
N VAL A 60 12.24 21.94 -9.02
CA VAL A 60 12.14 22.15 -7.57
C VAL A 60 13.35 22.94 -7.06
N GLU A 61 13.08 24.03 -6.34
CA GLU A 61 14.09 24.87 -5.70
C GLU A 61 14.00 24.86 -4.17
N LYS A 62 12.79 24.70 -3.63
CA LYS A 62 12.49 24.79 -2.19
C LYS A 62 11.68 23.58 -1.71
N PRO A 63 12.23 22.37 -1.73
CA PRO A 63 11.49 21.20 -1.25
C PRO A 63 11.30 21.26 0.28
N LEU A 64 10.12 20.81 0.74
CA LEU A 64 9.88 20.53 2.16
C LEU A 64 9.96 19.02 2.40
N LEU A 65 10.94 18.60 3.21
CA LEU A 65 11.03 17.22 3.66
C LEU A 65 9.95 16.95 4.70
N ILE A 66 9.14 15.91 4.48
CA ILE A 66 8.17 15.38 5.44
C ILE A 66 8.64 13.98 5.85
N SER A 67 9.10 13.84 7.09
CA SER A 67 9.72 12.61 7.58
C SER A 67 9.67 12.53 9.10
N SER A 68 10.07 11.37 9.65
CA SER A 68 10.44 11.28 11.07
C SER A 68 11.83 11.88 11.31
N PRO A 69 12.20 12.22 12.56
CA PRO A 69 13.56 12.68 12.88
C PRO A 69 14.64 11.71 12.41
N ARG A 70 14.40 10.39 12.61
CA ARG A 70 15.33 9.33 12.13
C ARG A 70 15.41 9.30 10.61
N GLY A 71 14.26 9.40 9.92
CA GLY A 71 14.23 9.41 8.45
C GLY A 71 14.95 10.61 7.87
N ALA A 72 14.74 11.80 8.43
CA ALA A 72 15.45 13.02 8.01
C ALA A 72 16.97 12.86 8.12
N ALA A 73 17.45 12.35 9.27
CA ALA A 73 18.88 12.10 9.49
C ALA A 73 19.45 11.08 8.49
N VAL A 74 18.70 10.02 8.16
CA VAL A 74 19.12 9.03 7.14
C VAL A 74 19.25 9.67 5.78
N LEU A 75 18.25 10.42 5.32
CA LEU A 75 18.28 11.09 4.02
C LEU A 75 19.43 12.11 3.92
N GLU A 76 19.62 12.94 4.95
CA GLU A 76 20.72 13.89 5.01
C GLU A 76 22.08 13.20 4.96
N HIS A 77 22.24 12.07 5.68
CA HIS A 77 23.46 11.29 5.64
C HIS A 77 23.75 10.74 4.24
N LEU A 78 22.76 10.17 3.58
CA LEU A 78 22.89 9.62 2.22
C LEU A 78 23.29 10.69 1.21
N ILE A 79 22.64 11.85 1.24
CA ILE A 79 22.96 12.98 0.36
C ILE A 79 24.39 13.46 0.61
N ARG A 80 24.78 13.68 1.87
CA ARG A 80 26.11 14.15 2.26
C ARG A 80 27.21 13.18 1.86
N SER A 81 26.98 11.87 2.10
CA SER A 81 27.96 10.82 1.79
C SER A 81 28.15 10.62 0.29
N SER A 82 27.15 10.92 -0.52
CA SER A 82 27.27 10.83 -1.98
C SER A 82 28.01 12.02 -2.61
N GLY A 83 28.21 13.09 -1.87
CA GLY A 83 28.75 14.35 -2.41
C GLY A 83 27.84 15.03 -3.43
N THR A 84 26.58 14.62 -3.54
CA THR A 84 25.65 15.08 -4.55
C THR A 84 25.00 16.39 -4.13
N ALA A 85 24.99 17.38 -5.01
CA ALA A 85 24.32 18.65 -4.77
C ALA A 85 22.80 18.51 -4.94
N VAL A 86 22.06 18.81 -3.88
CA VAL A 86 20.59 18.98 -3.90
C VAL A 86 20.24 20.37 -3.36
N PRO A 87 19.08 20.94 -3.73
CA PRO A 87 18.59 22.15 -3.07
C PRO A 87 18.52 21.97 -1.55
N GLN A 88 18.82 23.03 -0.82
CA GLN A 88 18.62 23.03 0.63
C GLN A 88 17.12 22.91 0.92
N PHE A 89 16.73 22.04 1.85
CA PHE A 89 15.34 21.81 2.20
C PHE A 89 15.07 22.09 3.69
N ALA A 90 13.89 22.60 3.97
CA ALA A 90 13.33 22.61 5.31
C ALA A 90 12.77 21.22 5.64
N ALA A 91 12.63 20.87 6.92
CA ALA A 91 12.15 19.55 7.34
C ALA A 91 11.02 19.66 8.37
N PHE A 92 9.87 19.09 8.05
CA PHE A 92 8.79 18.82 9.00
C PHE A 92 8.95 17.40 9.53
N MET A 93 9.21 17.29 10.85
CA MET A 93 9.57 16.01 11.47
C MET A 93 8.54 15.50 12.50
N GLN A 94 7.42 16.21 12.69
CA GLN A 94 6.37 15.86 13.66
C GLN A 94 5.27 14.97 13.05
N ILE A 95 5.65 14.03 12.16
CA ILE A 95 4.69 13.07 11.63
C ILE A 95 4.15 12.15 12.73
N ALA A 96 2.89 11.77 12.62
CA ALA A 96 2.24 10.88 13.59
C ALA A 96 1.45 9.75 12.90
N PRO A 97 1.30 8.58 13.54
CA PRO A 97 0.43 7.52 13.04
C PRO A 97 -0.99 8.02 12.80
N HIS A 98 -1.63 7.50 11.75
CA HIS A 98 -3.00 7.84 11.35
C HIS A 98 -3.26 9.32 11.01
N VAL A 99 -2.20 10.12 10.93
CA VAL A 99 -2.19 11.55 10.53
C VAL A 99 -3.32 12.36 11.17
N PRO A 100 -3.18 12.78 12.45
CA PRO A 100 -4.10 13.73 13.03
C PRO A 100 -4.18 15.02 12.20
N VAL A 101 -5.39 15.57 12.03
CA VAL A 101 -5.59 16.79 11.20
C VAL A 101 -4.71 17.95 11.65
N GLN A 102 -4.43 18.07 12.94
CA GLN A 102 -3.55 19.09 13.50
C GLN A 102 -2.11 18.98 12.96
N VAL A 103 -1.60 17.75 12.83
CA VAL A 103 -0.27 17.47 12.26
C VAL A 103 -0.21 17.89 10.78
N ALA A 104 -1.24 17.57 10.00
CA ALA A 104 -1.34 18.00 8.60
C ALA A 104 -1.39 19.54 8.48
N GLN A 105 -2.14 20.20 9.36
CA GLN A 105 -2.23 21.67 9.40
C GLN A 105 -0.90 22.33 9.77
N GLU A 106 -0.13 21.72 10.69
CA GLU A 106 1.21 22.21 11.05
C GLU A 106 2.19 22.05 9.89
N ALA A 107 2.20 20.89 9.23
CA ALA A 107 3.00 20.66 8.03
C ALA A 107 2.65 21.66 6.92
N ARG A 108 1.35 21.94 6.70
CA ARG A 108 0.87 22.93 5.74
C ARG A 108 1.36 24.36 6.10
N ARG A 109 1.26 24.75 7.37
CA ARG A 109 1.76 26.08 7.80
C ARG A 109 3.26 26.21 7.53
N MET A 110 4.03 25.16 7.82
CA MET A 110 5.45 25.14 7.52
C MET A 110 5.72 25.25 6.01
N ALA A 111 5.02 24.49 5.17
CA ALA A 111 5.16 24.57 3.71
C ALA A 111 4.96 26.00 3.19
N LEU A 112 3.93 26.69 3.68
CA LEU A 112 3.66 28.10 3.33
C LEU A 112 4.76 29.04 3.83
N SER A 113 5.24 28.85 5.06
CA SER A 113 6.26 29.74 5.68
C SER A 113 7.61 29.69 4.96
N VAL A 114 7.96 28.56 4.36
CA VAL A 114 9.21 28.39 3.59
C VAL A 114 9.01 28.57 2.09
N ALA A 115 7.79 28.90 1.66
CA ALA A 115 7.40 28.99 0.25
C ALA A 115 7.80 27.72 -0.54
N SER A 116 7.43 26.55 0.02
CA SER A 116 7.76 25.26 -0.58
C SER A 116 7.12 25.09 -1.96
N ASP A 117 7.87 24.53 -2.90
CA ASP A 117 7.44 24.23 -4.27
C ASP A 117 7.31 22.73 -4.54
N CYS A 118 7.70 21.87 -3.57
CA CYS A 118 7.58 20.42 -3.64
C CYS A 118 7.56 19.80 -2.24
N LEU A 119 6.84 18.71 -2.07
CA LEU A 119 6.85 17.91 -0.86
C LEU A 119 7.70 16.66 -1.08
N LEU A 120 8.79 16.53 -0.32
CA LEU A 120 9.66 15.36 -0.34
C LEU A 120 9.24 14.43 0.80
N ALA A 121 8.42 13.42 0.51
CA ALA A 121 7.91 12.48 1.49
C ALA A 121 8.91 11.31 1.65
N PHE A 122 9.64 11.27 2.76
CA PHE A 122 10.59 10.21 3.06
C PHE A 122 10.11 9.40 4.27
N GLY A 123 9.69 8.15 4.05
CA GLY A 123 9.21 7.28 5.13
C GLY A 123 8.11 6.32 4.72
N GLY A 124 7.36 5.82 5.71
CA GLY A 124 6.18 4.98 5.50
C GLY A 124 4.91 5.77 5.28
N GLY A 125 3.75 5.10 5.37
CA GLY A 125 2.43 5.66 5.11
C GLY A 125 2.13 6.98 5.83
N SER A 126 2.58 7.16 7.09
CA SER A 126 2.33 8.42 7.83
C SER A 126 3.03 9.64 7.21
N ALA A 127 4.24 9.48 6.69
CA ALA A 127 4.95 10.57 5.99
C ALA A 127 4.25 10.89 4.67
N LEU A 128 3.87 9.85 3.92
CA LEU A 128 3.17 9.97 2.64
C LEU A 128 1.79 10.60 2.81
N ASP A 129 0.99 10.12 3.75
CA ASP A 129 -0.36 10.64 3.98
C ASP A 129 -0.31 12.09 4.50
N THR A 130 0.70 12.46 5.32
CA THR A 130 0.92 13.86 5.71
C THR A 130 1.26 14.73 4.50
N ALA A 131 2.15 14.26 3.61
CA ALA A 131 2.49 14.98 2.38
C ALA A 131 1.26 15.14 1.47
N LYS A 132 0.47 14.08 1.31
CA LYS A 132 -0.78 14.12 0.51
C LYS A 132 -1.80 15.10 1.10
N ALA A 133 -1.94 15.14 2.42
CA ALA A 133 -2.84 16.09 3.07
C ALA A 133 -2.42 17.54 2.80
N VAL A 134 -1.13 17.84 2.81
CA VAL A 134 -0.60 19.17 2.44
C VAL A 134 -0.79 19.44 0.94
N ALA A 135 -0.48 18.45 0.08
CA ALA A 135 -0.63 18.59 -1.37
C ALA A 135 -2.09 18.80 -1.78
N HIS A 136 -3.04 18.19 -1.10
CA HIS A 136 -4.48 18.36 -1.33
C HIS A 136 -4.90 19.84 -1.24
N GLU A 137 -4.34 20.58 -0.30
CA GLU A 137 -4.70 21.98 -0.10
C GLU A 137 -3.82 22.96 -0.87
N LEU A 138 -2.55 22.64 -1.08
CA LEU A 138 -1.58 23.54 -1.70
C LEU A 138 -1.27 23.22 -3.16
N HIS A 139 -1.73 22.09 -3.68
CA HIS A 139 -1.48 21.61 -5.05
C HIS A 139 0.01 21.49 -5.39
N LEU A 140 0.84 21.15 -4.39
CA LEU A 140 2.27 20.93 -4.57
C LEU A 140 2.56 19.52 -5.08
N PRO A 141 3.53 19.35 -6.00
CA PRO A 141 3.97 18.02 -6.40
C PRO A 141 4.59 17.27 -5.22
N ILE A 142 4.39 15.95 -5.20
CA ILE A 142 5.00 15.07 -4.22
C ILE A 142 6.09 14.24 -4.90
N LEU A 143 7.28 14.21 -4.32
CA LEU A 143 8.31 13.22 -4.59
C LEU A 143 8.35 12.26 -3.40
N ALA A 144 7.99 11.00 -3.63
CA ALA A 144 7.88 9.99 -2.58
C ALA A 144 9.10 9.08 -2.55
N ILE A 145 9.64 8.83 -1.35
CA ILE A 145 10.72 7.88 -1.09
C ILE A 145 10.23 6.95 0.02
N PRO A 146 9.52 5.86 -0.32
CA PRO A 146 8.95 4.95 0.66
C PRO A 146 10.04 4.12 1.36
N THR A 147 9.77 3.76 2.61
CA THR A 147 10.62 2.88 3.43
C THR A 147 9.84 1.70 4.02
N THR A 148 8.58 1.53 3.62
CA THR A 148 7.69 0.42 3.97
C THR A 148 6.92 -0.06 2.74
N LEU A 149 6.40 -1.27 2.77
CA LEU A 149 5.62 -1.86 1.67
C LEU A 149 4.14 -1.44 1.71
N SER A 150 3.86 -0.14 1.94
CA SER A 150 2.50 0.34 2.20
C SER A 150 1.62 0.50 0.96
N GLY A 151 2.21 0.71 -0.21
CA GLY A 151 1.48 1.01 -1.44
C GLY A 151 0.83 2.40 -1.49
N SER A 152 0.91 3.20 -0.40
CA SER A 152 0.34 4.55 -0.38
C SER A 152 0.97 5.46 -1.43
N GLU A 153 2.24 5.24 -1.76
CA GLU A 153 3.02 6.03 -2.72
C GLU A 153 2.50 5.98 -4.16
N VAL A 154 1.70 4.99 -4.51
CA VAL A 154 1.12 4.84 -5.86
C VAL A 154 -0.39 5.03 -5.88
N THR A 155 -0.98 5.45 -4.76
CA THR A 155 -2.41 5.73 -4.65
C THR A 155 -2.68 7.23 -4.56
N PHE A 156 -3.92 7.63 -4.82
CA PHE A 156 -4.40 9.02 -4.75
C PHE A 156 -5.38 9.24 -3.58
N ASN A 157 -5.38 8.34 -2.64
CA ASN A 157 -6.10 8.44 -1.38
C ASN A 157 -5.12 8.61 -0.22
N PHE A 158 -5.59 9.23 0.84
CA PHE A 158 -4.86 9.36 2.10
C PHE A 158 -5.84 9.37 3.28
N GLY A 159 -5.33 9.01 4.46
CA GLY A 159 -6.09 8.99 5.69
C GLY A 159 -5.80 10.20 6.56
N LEU A 160 -6.86 10.84 7.09
CA LEU A 160 -6.78 11.85 8.13
C LEU A 160 -7.61 11.44 9.34
N THR A 161 -7.12 11.70 10.53
CA THR A 161 -7.92 11.53 11.77
C THR A 161 -8.45 12.87 12.21
N VAL A 162 -9.78 13.01 12.21
CA VAL A 162 -10.51 14.20 12.65
C VAL A 162 -11.41 13.78 13.82
N ASP A 163 -11.27 14.41 14.97
CA ASP A 163 -12.04 14.11 16.18
C ASP A 163 -12.03 12.61 16.56
N GLY A 164 -10.86 11.98 16.45
CA GLY A 164 -10.68 10.56 16.75
C GLY A 164 -11.24 9.59 15.71
N VAL A 165 -11.77 10.10 14.58
CA VAL A 165 -12.33 9.28 13.50
C VAL A 165 -11.43 9.38 12.26
N LYS A 166 -10.93 8.24 11.77
CA LYS A 166 -10.18 8.21 10.52
C LYS A 166 -11.10 8.38 9.32
N ARG A 167 -10.79 9.37 8.49
CA ARG A 167 -11.47 9.65 7.23
C ARG A 167 -10.51 9.41 6.08
N THR A 168 -10.96 8.76 5.02
CA THR A 168 -10.22 8.62 3.77
C THR A 168 -10.66 9.71 2.82
N VAL A 169 -9.69 10.48 2.32
CA VAL A 169 -9.87 11.47 1.25
C VAL A 169 -9.35 10.87 -0.04
N VAL A 170 -10.06 11.09 -1.13
CA VAL A 170 -9.70 10.64 -2.48
C VAL A 170 -9.51 11.87 -3.36
N ASP A 171 -8.29 12.09 -3.83
CA ASP A 171 -7.96 13.23 -4.68
C ASP A 171 -6.87 12.85 -5.70
N PRO A 172 -7.19 12.85 -7.01
CA PRO A 172 -6.20 12.55 -8.05
C PRO A 172 -4.95 13.44 -8.04
N LEU A 173 -5.03 14.65 -7.49
CA LEU A 173 -3.93 15.61 -7.45
C LEU A 173 -2.85 15.25 -6.43
N VAL A 174 -3.14 14.36 -5.47
CA VAL A 174 -2.14 13.95 -4.46
C VAL A 174 -1.34 12.71 -4.85
N LEU A 175 -1.55 12.18 -6.06
CA LEU A 175 -0.69 11.11 -6.57
C LEU A 175 0.74 11.64 -6.68
N PRO A 176 1.74 11.00 -6.06
CA PRO A 176 3.13 11.41 -6.20
C PRO A 176 3.57 11.51 -7.66
N ALA A 177 4.18 12.63 -8.03
CA ALA A 177 4.71 12.85 -9.39
C ALA A 177 5.90 11.93 -9.69
N THR A 178 6.70 11.64 -8.67
CA THR A 178 7.79 10.66 -8.75
C THR A 178 7.84 9.81 -7.49
N VAL A 179 8.09 8.51 -7.65
CA VAL A 179 8.38 7.59 -6.56
C VAL A 179 9.78 6.99 -6.78
N ILE A 180 10.62 7.02 -5.75
CA ILE A 180 11.96 6.44 -5.77
C ILE A 180 11.99 5.24 -4.82
N TYR A 181 12.09 4.05 -5.36
CA TYR A 181 12.29 2.81 -4.61
C TYR A 181 13.78 2.50 -4.54
N ASP A 182 14.40 2.82 -3.41
CA ASP A 182 15.77 2.42 -3.07
C ASP A 182 15.71 1.23 -2.09
N PRO A 183 16.04 0.01 -2.55
CA PRO A 183 15.93 -1.18 -1.71
C PRO A 183 16.78 -1.13 -0.43
N SER A 184 17.86 -0.35 -0.41
CA SER A 184 18.72 -0.23 0.77
C SER A 184 18.03 0.43 1.96
N LEU A 185 17.03 1.28 1.70
CA LEU A 185 16.26 1.98 2.74
C LEU A 185 15.33 1.05 3.54
N PHE A 186 14.99 -0.10 2.99
CA PHE A 186 14.12 -1.08 3.63
C PHE A 186 14.88 -2.04 4.55
N ALA A 187 16.22 -2.07 4.49
CA ALA A 187 17.06 -2.96 5.29
C ALA A 187 16.91 -2.72 6.81
N SER A 188 16.44 -1.56 7.23
CA SER A 188 16.21 -1.23 8.64
C SER A 188 14.80 -1.61 9.15
N LEU A 189 13.93 -2.13 8.28
CA LEU A 189 12.59 -2.57 8.66
C LEU A 189 12.70 -3.89 9.44
N ALA A 190 12.06 -3.95 10.59
CA ALA A 190 12.06 -5.19 11.38
C ALA A 190 11.41 -6.34 10.59
N PRO A 191 11.87 -7.59 10.74
CA PRO A 191 11.35 -8.72 9.96
C PRO A 191 9.83 -8.87 10.04
N VAL A 192 9.23 -8.70 11.21
CA VAL A 192 7.77 -8.78 11.39
C VAL A 192 7.05 -7.64 10.67
N GLU A 193 7.64 -6.44 10.65
CA GLU A 193 7.08 -5.29 9.92
C GLU A 193 7.15 -5.52 8.41
N THR A 194 8.24 -6.11 7.90
CA THR A 194 8.35 -6.49 6.48
C THR A 194 7.24 -7.49 6.11
N VAL A 195 7.04 -8.51 6.94
CA VAL A 195 6.01 -9.53 6.71
C VAL A 195 4.61 -8.91 6.74
N CYS A 196 4.27 -8.18 7.81
CA CYS A 196 2.94 -7.58 7.95
C CYS A 196 2.66 -6.54 6.84
N SER A 197 3.65 -5.73 6.49
CA SER A 197 3.53 -4.75 5.41
C SER A 197 3.37 -5.43 4.05
N GLY A 198 4.08 -6.53 3.81
CA GLY A 198 3.93 -7.34 2.60
C GLY A 198 2.55 -8.02 2.52
N ILE A 199 2.02 -8.54 3.63
CA ILE A 199 0.66 -9.10 3.68
C ILE A 199 -0.38 -8.00 3.44
N ASN A 200 -0.18 -6.78 3.96
CA ASN A 200 -1.02 -5.64 3.61
C ASN A 200 -1.01 -5.37 2.09
N ALA A 201 0.16 -5.43 1.45
CA ALA A 201 0.22 -5.29 -0.01
C ALA A 201 -0.48 -6.45 -0.73
N ILE A 202 -0.38 -7.69 -0.26
CA ILE A 202 -1.16 -8.83 -0.78
C ILE A 202 -2.67 -8.55 -0.65
N ALA A 203 -3.11 -7.93 0.45
CA ALA A 203 -4.52 -7.57 0.63
C ALA A 203 -5.00 -6.53 -0.40
N HIS A 204 -4.15 -5.57 -0.79
CA HIS A 204 -4.43 -4.63 -1.88
C HIS A 204 -4.77 -5.36 -3.18
N ALA A 205 -3.89 -6.27 -3.59
CA ALA A 205 -4.07 -7.04 -4.81
C ALA A 205 -5.25 -8.01 -4.71
N THR A 206 -5.46 -8.63 -3.54
CA THR A 206 -6.60 -9.54 -3.32
C THR A 206 -7.93 -8.81 -3.49
N GLU A 207 -8.08 -7.61 -2.94
CA GLU A 207 -9.29 -6.80 -3.15
C GLU A 207 -9.42 -6.32 -4.59
N ALA A 208 -8.30 -6.05 -5.27
CA ALA A 208 -8.31 -5.67 -6.68
C ALA A 208 -8.85 -6.79 -7.58
N LEU A 209 -8.62 -8.05 -7.25
CA LEU A 209 -9.10 -9.19 -8.04
C LEU A 209 -10.63 -9.28 -8.09
N TYR A 210 -11.31 -8.97 -6.99
CA TYR A 210 -12.78 -9.11 -6.90
C TYR A 210 -13.54 -7.77 -6.88
N SER A 211 -12.85 -6.66 -7.05
CA SER A 211 -13.52 -5.35 -7.14
C SER A 211 -14.46 -5.31 -8.36
N ARG A 212 -15.56 -4.56 -8.26
CA ARG A 212 -16.44 -4.30 -9.41
C ARG A 212 -15.74 -3.59 -10.56
N ASN A 213 -14.64 -2.90 -10.29
CA ASN A 213 -13.83 -2.21 -11.29
C ASN A 213 -12.64 -3.06 -11.78
N ALA A 214 -12.55 -4.33 -11.35
CA ALA A 214 -11.53 -5.25 -11.83
C ALA A 214 -11.58 -5.40 -13.35
N ASN A 215 -10.40 -5.49 -13.96
CA ASN A 215 -10.24 -5.68 -15.39
C ASN A 215 -8.99 -6.51 -15.68
N ALA A 216 -8.78 -6.90 -16.94
CA ALA A 216 -7.66 -7.76 -17.32
C ALA A 216 -6.29 -7.19 -16.90
N LEU A 217 -6.10 -5.87 -17.00
CA LEU A 217 -4.84 -5.23 -16.60
C LEU A 217 -4.65 -5.31 -15.08
N THR A 218 -5.65 -4.90 -14.30
CA THR A 218 -5.56 -4.91 -12.82
C THR A 218 -5.38 -6.32 -12.28
N THR A 219 -6.03 -7.32 -12.89
CA THR A 219 -5.88 -8.74 -12.54
C THR A 219 -4.47 -9.23 -12.80
N ALA A 220 -3.91 -8.95 -13.99
CA ALA A 220 -2.54 -9.36 -14.33
C ALA A 220 -1.51 -8.75 -13.37
N ILE A 221 -1.64 -7.45 -13.07
CA ILE A 221 -0.75 -6.75 -12.14
C ILE A 221 -0.91 -7.31 -10.71
N ALA A 222 -2.13 -7.56 -10.25
CA ALA A 222 -2.41 -8.09 -8.91
C ALA A 222 -1.78 -9.48 -8.71
N LEU A 223 -1.99 -10.39 -9.66
CA LEU A 223 -1.43 -11.75 -9.57
C LEU A 223 0.10 -11.74 -9.60
N ALA A 224 0.70 -10.94 -10.49
CA ALA A 224 2.16 -10.77 -10.52
C ALA A 224 2.69 -10.19 -9.20
N GLY A 225 2.02 -9.19 -8.64
CA GLY A 225 2.39 -8.58 -7.36
C GLY A 225 2.35 -9.58 -6.21
N ILE A 226 1.29 -10.38 -6.11
CA ILE A 226 1.15 -11.43 -5.09
C ILE A 226 2.27 -12.47 -5.24
N ASP A 227 2.53 -12.98 -6.44
CA ASP A 227 3.59 -13.98 -6.68
C ASP A 227 4.97 -13.47 -6.24
N HIS A 228 5.31 -12.24 -6.61
CA HIS A 228 6.58 -11.61 -6.18
C HIS A 228 6.67 -11.47 -4.65
N LEU A 229 5.58 -11.07 -3.98
CA LEU A 229 5.54 -10.97 -2.52
C LEU A 229 5.66 -12.32 -1.84
N LEU A 230 4.96 -13.36 -2.31
CA LEU A 230 5.04 -14.69 -1.74
C LEU A 230 6.48 -15.24 -1.80
N ARG A 231 7.14 -15.10 -2.95
CA ARG A 231 8.55 -15.51 -3.12
C ARG A 231 9.51 -14.62 -2.33
N GLY A 232 9.31 -13.32 -2.38
CA GLY A 232 10.17 -12.35 -1.71
C GLY A 232 10.13 -12.49 -0.20
N LEU A 233 8.95 -12.61 0.42
CA LEU A 233 8.78 -12.77 1.86
C LEU A 233 9.30 -14.10 2.38
N ARG A 234 9.06 -15.23 1.65
CA ARG A 234 9.67 -16.52 1.98
C ARG A 234 11.19 -16.46 1.93
N ARG A 235 11.74 -15.85 0.88
CA ARG A 235 13.20 -15.67 0.75
C ARG A 235 13.74 -14.78 1.87
N HIS A 236 13.08 -13.66 2.16
CA HIS A 236 13.49 -12.73 3.23
C HIS A 236 13.49 -13.41 4.61
N ARG A 237 12.58 -14.35 4.87
CA ARG A 237 12.55 -15.12 6.12
C ARG A 237 13.75 -16.05 6.28
N ILE A 238 14.24 -16.63 5.18
CA ILE A 238 15.34 -17.61 5.18
C ILE A 238 16.69 -16.89 5.10
N GLU A 239 16.81 -15.94 4.19
CA GLU A 239 18.04 -15.23 3.87
C GLU A 239 17.71 -13.75 3.63
N PRO A 240 17.62 -12.94 4.70
CA PRO A 240 17.40 -11.50 4.56
C PRO A 240 18.52 -10.87 3.74
N GLY A 241 18.15 -10.06 2.75
CA GLY A 241 19.14 -9.41 1.90
C GLY A 241 18.48 -8.56 0.81
N LEU A 242 19.33 -7.86 0.06
CA LEU A 242 18.87 -6.88 -0.93
C LEU A 242 18.00 -7.51 -2.03
N ASP A 243 18.32 -8.71 -2.51
CA ASP A 243 17.53 -9.42 -3.54
C ASP A 243 16.13 -9.74 -3.04
N ALA A 244 15.99 -10.33 -1.84
CA ALA A 244 14.69 -10.64 -1.25
C ALA A 244 13.87 -9.37 -1.01
N THR A 245 14.50 -8.33 -0.46
CA THR A 245 13.88 -7.03 -0.22
C THR A 245 13.40 -6.39 -1.53
N THR A 246 14.22 -6.41 -2.58
CA THR A 246 13.87 -5.88 -3.90
C THR A 246 12.64 -6.57 -4.48
N LYS A 247 12.54 -7.91 -4.35
CA LYS A 247 11.35 -8.66 -4.77
C LYS A 247 10.10 -8.27 -3.98
N CYS A 248 10.23 -8.06 -2.67
CA CYS A 248 9.11 -7.60 -1.84
C CYS A 248 8.63 -6.21 -2.26
N ILE A 249 9.55 -5.27 -2.51
CA ILE A 249 9.22 -3.91 -2.93
C ILE A 249 8.53 -3.94 -4.30
N TYR A 250 9.07 -4.71 -5.24
CA TYR A 250 8.50 -4.83 -6.58
C TYR A 250 7.08 -5.40 -6.53
N GLY A 251 6.86 -6.47 -5.75
CA GLY A 251 5.53 -7.04 -5.55
C GLY A 251 4.57 -6.06 -4.87
N ALA A 252 5.02 -5.33 -3.84
CA ALA A 252 4.20 -4.35 -3.14
C ALA A 252 3.80 -3.17 -4.05
N TRP A 253 4.72 -2.69 -4.88
CA TRP A 253 4.43 -1.68 -5.89
C TRP A 253 3.31 -2.14 -6.84
N LEU A 254 3.44 -3.34 -7.43
CA LEU A 254 2.41 -3.89 -8.33
C LEU A 254 1.05 -4.03 -7.62
N CYS A 255 1.04 -4.51 -6.37
CA CYS A 255 -0.19 -4.63 -5.58
C CYS A 255 -0.84 -3.25 -5.31
N GLY A 256 -0.04 -2.24 -5.01
CA GLY A 256 -0.51 -0.87 -4.83
C GLY A 256 -1.10 -0.27 -6.11
N GLU A 257 -0.43 -0.48 -7.26
CA GLU A 257 -0.93 -0.07 -8.58
C GLU A 257 -2.28 -0.73 -8.93
N ALA A 258 -2.43 -2.02 -8.62
CA ALA A 258 -3.70 -2.72 -8.84
C ALA A 258 -4.82 -2.10 -8.00
N LEU A 259 -4.59 -1.84 -6.71
CA LEU A 259 -5.58 -1.23 -5.82
C LEU A 259 -5.95 0.20 -6.26
N ALA A 260 -4.96 0.99 -6.69
CA ALA A 260 -5.17 2.37 -7.13
C ALA A 260 -6.15 2.49 -8.31
N GLN A 261 -6.32 1.42 -9.09
CA GLN A 261 -7.24 1.39 -10.24
C GLN A 261 -8.68 1.04 -9.86
N VAL A 262 -8.90 0.38 -8.71
CA VAL A 262 -10.20 -0.28 -8.46
C VAL A 262 -10.93 0.18 -7.19
N GLY A 263 -10.19 0.60 -6.16
CA GLY A 263 -10.76 0.96 -4.85
C GLY A 263 -10.75 -0.20 -3.84
N MET A 264 -11.21 0.08 -2.63
CA MET A 264 -11.12 -0.79 -1.45
C MET A 264 -12.48 -1.42 -1.10
N GLY A 265 -12.45 -2.65 -0.57
CA GLY A 265 -13.63 -3.41 -0.16
C GLY A 265 -13.71 -3.65 1.35
N LEU A 266 -14.28 -4.82 1.72
CA LEU A 266 -14.55 -5.22 3.10
C LEU A 266 -13.29 -5.27 3.97
N HIS A 267 -12.22 -5.87 3.47
CA HIS A 267 -10.98 -6.03 4.23
C HIS A 267 -10.43 -4.69 4.69
N HIS A 268 -10.22 -3.76 3.76
CA HIS A 268 -9.72 -2.43 4.10
C HIS A 268 -10.68 -1.63 4.96
N ARG A 269 -11.99 -1.76 4.75
CA ARG A 269 -13.00 -1.12 5.60
C ARG A 269 -12.83 -1.53 7.07
N LEU A 270 -12.71 -2.83 7.33
CA LEU A 270 -12.50 -3.34 8.69
C LEU A 270 -11.17 -2.86 9.28
N CYS A 271 -10.08 -2.95 8.52
CA CYS A 271 -8.76 -2.51 8.97
C CYS A 271 -8.70 -1.00 9.26
N HIS A 272 -9.37 -0.16 8.46
CA HIS A 272 -9.44 1.28 8.68
C HIS A 272 -10.21 1.63 9.96
N VAL A 273 -11.30 0.92 10.26
CA VAL A 273 -12.03 1.10 11.52
C VAL A 273 -11.17 0.66 12.71
N LEU A 274 -10.55 -0.52 12.63
CA LEU A 274 -9.73 -1.08 13.70
C LEU A 274 -8.49 -0.20 13.98
N GLY A 275 -7.81 0.24 12.95
CA GLY A 275 -6.65 1.13 13.10
C GLY A 275 -7.04 2.55 13.50
N GLY A 276 -8.02 3.15 12.83
CA GLY A 276 -8.37 4.56 13.00
C GLY A 276 -9.14 4.86 14.29
N THR A 277 -10.02 3.94 14.75
CA THR A 277 -10.85 4.16 15.94
C THR A 277 -10.24 3.52 17.18
N PHE A 278 -9.63 2.36 17.05
CA PHE A 278 -9.12 1.59 18.18
C PHE A 278 -7.59 1.60 18.29
N GLY A 279 -6.89 2.29 17.37
CA GLY A 279 -5.44 2.50 17.44
C GLY A 279 -4.60 1.25 17.16
N LEU A 280 -5.15 0.20 16.53
CA LEU A 280 -4.39 -1.00 16.23
C LEU A 280 -3.27 -0.73 15.20
N PRO A 281 -2.11 -1.41 15.31
CA PRO A 281 -1.03 -1.28 14.35
C PRO A 281 -1.50 -1.68 12.94
N HIS A 282 -1.37 -0.75 11.96
CA HIS A 282 -2.01 -0.86 10.64
C HIS A 282 -1.64 -2.15 9.92
N ALA A 283 -0.35 -2.38 9.64
CA ALA A 283 0.10 -3.56 8.89
C ALA A 283 -0.22 -4.87 9.60
N HIS A 284 -0.10 -4.92 10.92
CA HIS A 284 -0.43 -6.10 11.73
C HIS A 284 -1.93 -6.42 11.68
N THR A 285 -2.78 -5.38 11.74
CA THR A 285 -4.24 -5.54 11.60
C THR A 285 -4.60 -6.13 10.24
N HIS A 286 -3.97 -5.66 9.17
CA HIS A 286 -4.16 -6.22 7.82
C HIS A 286 -3.74 -7.69 7.76
N ALA A 287 -2.62 -8.06 8.36
CA ALA A 287 -2.13 -9.43 8.36
C ALA A 287 -3.12 -10.39 9.08
N VAL A 288 -3.70 -9.95 10.21
CA VAL A 288 -4.71 -10.74 10.93
C VAL A 288 -6.01 -10.82 10.13
N MET A 289 -6.50 -9.71 9.60
CA MET A 289 -7.85 -9.64 9.01
C MET A 289 -7.97 -10.26 7.63
N LEU A 290 -6.87 -10.34 6.86
CA LEU A 290 -6.92 -10.79 5.46
C LEU A 290 -7.58 -12.16 5.28
N PRO A 291 -7.16 -13.23 5.97
CA PRO A 291 -7.75 -14.54 5.76
C PRO A 291 -9.24 -14.61 6.11
N TYR A 292 -9.70 -13.85 7.11
CA TYR A 292 -11.12 -13.83 7.51
C TYR A 292 -11.99 -13.09 6.49
N ALA A 293 -11.52 -11.95 5.95
CA ALA A 293 -12.23 -11.23 4.91
C ALA A 293 -12.28 -12.02 3.60
N VAL A 294 -11.20 -12.73 3.26
CA VAL A 294 -11.15 -13.63 2.09
C VAL A 294 -12.11 -14.80 2.27
N ALA A 295 -12.12 -15.47 3.44
CA ALA A 295 -13.05 -16.57 3.71
C ALA A 295 -14.52 -16.18 3.51
N PHE A 296 -14.89 -14.95 3.90
CA PHE A 296 -16.23 -14.41 3.65
C PHE A 296 -16.51 -14.22 2.16
N ASN A 297 -15.56 -13.65 1.41
CA ASN A 297 -15.76 -13.28 0.00
C ASN A 297 -15.68 -14.47 -0.97
N LEU A 298 -14.95 -15.55 -0.62
CA LEU A 298 -14.79 -16.74 -1.48
C LEU A 298 -16.11 -17.33 -1.96
N ALA A 299 -17.16 -17.33 -1.12
CA ALA A 299 -18.46 -17.85 -1.49
C ALA A 299 -19.21 -17.00 -2.54
N GLY A 300 -18.73 -15.78 -2.82
CA GLY A 300 -19.37 -14.82 -3.74
C GLY A 300 -18.64 -14.62 -5.06
N THR A 301 -17.46 -15.23 -5.26
CA THR A 301 -16.66 -14.96 -6.46
C THR A 301 -15.67 -16.06 -6.81
N ALA A 302 -15.51 -16.32 -8.12
CA ALA A 302 -14.43 -17.13 -8.66
C ALA A 302 -13.15 -16.30 -8.95
N ALA A 303 -13.19 -14.99 -8.78
CA ALA A 303 -12.04 -14.11 -9.07
C ALA A 303 -10.80 -14.41 -8.19
N LEU A 304 -10.99 -15.12 -7.08
CA LEU A 304 -9.91 -15.55 -6.18
C LEU A 304 -9.36 -16.95 -6.51
N ASP A 305 -9.95 -17.69 -7.45
CA ASP A 305 -9.49 -19.05 -7.80
C ASP A 305 -8.02 -19.11 -8.25
N PRO A 306 -7.47 -18.14 -9.01
CA PRO A 306 -6.05 -18.14 -9.36
C PRO A 306 -5.10 -18.10 -8.17
N LEU A 307 -5.56 -17.65 -7.01
CA LEU A 307 -4.76 -17.64 -5.79
C LEU A 307 -4.51 -19.04 -5.22
N ARG A 308 -5.34 -20.04 -5.58
CA ARG A 308 -5.12 -21.44 -5.16
C ARG A 308 -3.77 -21.94 -5.63
N ASP A 309 -3.42 -21.67 -6.89
CA ASP A 309 -2.14 -22.08 -7.46
C ASP A 309 -0.99 -21.32 -6.80
N LEU A 310 -1.14 -20.00 -6.56
CA LEU A 310 -0.11 -19.16 -5.96
C LEU A 310 0.19 -19.57 -4.50
N PHE A 311 -0.83 -19.90 -3.73
CA PHE A 311 -0.68 -20.37 -2.33
C PHE A 311 -0.45 -21.87 -2.22
N GLY A 312 -0.65 -22.63 -3.30
CA GLY A 312 -0.51 -24.09 -3.34
C GLY A 312 -1.55 -24.80 -2.46
N CYS A 313 -2.81 -24.32 -2.44
CA CYS A 313 -3.84 -24.84 -1.55
C CYS A 313 -5.24 -24.74 -2.16
N GLU A 314 -6.13 -25.65 -1.78
CA GLU A 314 -7.53 -25.65 -2.22
C GLU A 314 -8.34 -24.50 -1.60
N ASP A 315 -8.04 -24.12 -0.37
CA ASP A 315 -8.70 -23.04 0.35
C ASP A 315 -7.74 -21.84 0.50
N VAL A 316 -7.97 -20.83 -0.29
CA VAL A 316 -7.14 -19.61 -0.34
C VAL A 316 -7.05 -18.92 1.02
N ALA A 317 -8.15 -18.87 1.79
CA ALA A 317 -8.15 -18.24 3.11
C ALA A 317 -7.25 -18.99 4.11
N ILE A 318 -7.32 -20.34 4.07
CA ILE A 318 -6.43 -21.20 4.86
C ILE A 318 -4.98 -21.02 4.42
N GLY A 319 -4.71 -20.98 3.12
CA GLY A 319 -3.38 -20.76 2.57
C GLY A 319 -2.79 -19.42 3.02
N MET A 320 -3.57 -18.34 3.02
CA MET A 320 -3.15 -17.03 3.50
C MET A 320 -2.84 -17.02 5.00
N ALA A 321 -3.69 -17.68 5.81
CA ALA A 321 -3.47 -17.78 7.26
C ALA A 321 -2.19 -18.57 7.57
N GLN A 322 -1.97 -19.70 6.88
CA GLN A 322 -0.77 -20.52 7.03
C GLN A 322 0.48 -19.73 6.62
N PHE A 323 0.44 -19.05 5.48
CA PHE A 323 1.54 -18.20 5.02
C PHE A 323 1.91 -17.12 6.04
N GLY A 324 0.93 -16.39 6.58
CA GLY A 324 1.19 -15.39 7.62
C GLY A 324 1.80 -16.01 8.88
N LYS A 325 1.28 -17.14 9.35
CA LYS A 325 1.78 -17.86 10.51
C LYS A 325 3.21 -18.38 10.31
N GLU A 326 3.52 -18.95 9.15
CA GLU A 326 4.86 -19.44 8.79
C GLU A 326 5.90 -18.31 8.84
N LEU A 327 5.51 -17.10 8.46
CA LEU A 327 6.38 -15.94 8.45
C LEU A 327 6.43 -15.18 9.80
N GLY A 328 5.64 -15.60 10.80
CA GLY A 328 5.63 -14.99 12.13
C GLY A 328 4.73 -13.75 12.24
N ALA A 329 3.75 -13.59 11.34
CA ALA A 329 2.73 -12.55 11.48
C ALA A 329 1.81 -12.84 12.67
N PRO A 330 1.22 -11.81 13.31
CA PRO A 330 0.21 -11.99 14.35
C PRO A 330 -1.02 -12.69 13.77
N THR A 331 -1.70 -13.49 14.63
CA THR A 331 -2.81 -14.35 14.20
C THR A 331 -4.16 -13.96 14.79
N CYS A 332 -4.20 -13.02 15.75
CA CYS A 332 -5.47 -12.57 16.34
C CYS A 332 -5.43 -11.09 16.76
N LEU A 333 -6.59 -10.44 16.74
CA LEU A 333 -6.73 -9.01 17.11
C LEU A 333 -6.60 -8.80 18.62
N ARG A 334 -6.89 -9.80 19.45
CA ARG A 334 -6.71 -9.74 20.91
C ARG A 334 -5.25 -9.45 21.25
N ASP A 335 -4.32 -10.10 20.59
CA ASP A 335 -2.89 -9.95 20.83
C ASP A 335 -2.35 -8.61 20.31
N LEU A 336 -3.10 -7.95 19.42
CA LEU A 336 -2.87 -6.57 18.99
C LEU A 336 -3.47 -5.52 19.95
N GLY A 337 -4.18 -5.96 20.99
CA GLY A 337 -4.74 -5.09 22.03
C GLY A 337 -6.20 -4.68 21.81
N LEU A 338 -6.94 -5.29 20.87
CA LEU A 338 -8.37 -4.98 20.72
C LEU A 338 -9.18 -5.52 21.92
N PRO A 339 -9.87 -4.69 22.71
CA PRO A 339 -10.77 -5.17 23.74
C PRO A 339 -11.97 -5.90 23.13
N HIS A 340 -12.41 -7.02 23.74
CA HIS A 340 -13.57 -7.79 23.24
C HIS A 340 -14.83 -6.92 23.08
N VAL A 341 -15.06 -6.03 24.03
CA VAL A 341 -16.22 -5.08 24.02
C VAL A 341 -16.21 -4.12 22.83
N ALA A 342 -15.09 -3.94 22.15
CA ALA A 342 -14.96 -3.07 20.99
C ALA A 342 -15.54 -3.68 19.71
N ILE A 343 -15.75 -5.02 19.66
CA ILE A 343 -16.16 -5.73 18.45
C ILE A 343 -17.50 -5.22 17.91
N GLU A 344 -18.49 -5.04 18.78
CA GLU A 344 -19.81 -4.57 18.33
C GLU A 344 -19.74 -3.16 17.73
N ARG A 345 -19.01 -2.27 18.40
CA ARG A 345 -18.80 -0.90 17.91
C ARG A 345 -18.01 -0.87 16.60
N ALA A 346 -17.01 -1.73 16.46
CA ALA A 346 -16.25 -1.88 15.20
C ALA A 346 -17.16 -2.33 14.05
N ALA A 347 -18.06 -3.29 14.29
CA ALA A 347 -19.02 -3.75 13.28
C ALA A 347 -19.98 -2.64 12.85
N GLU A 348 -20.53 -1.86 13.78
CA GLU A 348 -21.40 -0.72 13.48
C GLU A 348 -20.69 0.33 12.63
N LEU A 349 -19.47 0.70 12.99
CA LEU A 349 -18.68 1.68 12.25
C LEU A 349 -18.31 1.19 10.85
N ALA A 350 -18.00 -0.10 10.69
CA ALA A 350 -17.69 -0.66 9.38
C ALA A 350 -18.90 -0.62 8.44
N LEU A 351 -20.10 -0.80 8.97
CA LEU A 351 -21.35 -0.81 8.22
C LEU A 351 -22.01 0.57 8.08
N ALA A 352 -21.43 1.61 8.65
CA ALA A 352 -21.98 2.98 8.57
C ALA A 352 -22.08 3.52 7.13
N THR A 353 -21.33 2.95 6.20
CA THR A 353 -21.41 3.23 4.76
C THR A 353 -21.39 1.93 3.97
N PRO A 354 -21.97 1.89 2.76
CA PRO A 354 -21.97 0.71 1.92
C PRO A 354 -20.55 0.17 1.68
N ILE A 355 -20.43 -1.15 1.66
CA ILE A 355 -19.18 -1.85 1.40
C ILE A 355 -19.27 -2.49 0.02
N ASP A 356 -18.26 -2.22 -0.80
CA ASP A 356 -18.11 -2.84 -2.11
C ASP A 356 -17.49 -4.22 -2.01
N GLY A 357 -17.98 -5.16 -2.82
CA GLY A 357 -17.43 -6.52 -2.85
C GLY A 357 -18.36 -7.53 -3.51
N PRO A 358 -17.91 -8.79 -3.62
CA PRO A 358 -18.69 -9.88 -4.20
C PRO A 358 -19.94 -10.25 -3.37
N ARG A 359 -19.88 -9.98 -2.07
CA ARG A 359 -20.99 -10.16 -1.13
C ARG A 359 -21.18 -8.92 -0.29
N VAL A 360 -22.44 -8.54 -0.06
CA VAL A 360 -22.79 -7.47 0.87
C VAL A 360 -22.87 -8.08 2.27
N PRO A 361 -22.01 -7.68 3.24
CA PRO A 361 -22.01 -8.25 4.56
C PRO A 361 -23.20 -7.74 5.39
N SER A 362 -23.88 -8.62 6.11
CA SER A 362 -24.80 -8.28 7.19
C SER A 362 -24.07 -7.91 8.48
N LYS A 363 -24.76 -7.35 9.48
CA LYS A 363 -24.18 -7.11 10.81
C LYS A 363 -23.69 -8.42 11.45
N ALA A 364 -24.45 -9.51 11.27
CA ALA A 364 -24.07 -10.82 11.79
C ALA A 364 -22.78 -11.35 11.14
N ASP A 365 -22.61 -11.18 9.83
CA ASP A 365 -21.38 -11.56 9.13
C ASP A 365 -20.17 -10.78 9.65
N VAL A 366 -20.28 -9.46 9.79
CA VAL A 366 -19.18 -8.61 10.29
C VAL A 366 -18.82 -8.96 11.73
N LEU A 367 -19.82 -9.20 12.59
CA LEU A 367 -19.57 -9.65 13.97
C LEU A 367 -18.86 -11.00 14.00
N SER A 368 -19.30 -11.98 13.20
CA SER A 368 -18.64 -13.30 13.10
C SER A 368 -17.19 -13.16 12.64
N ILE A 369 -16.91 -12.37 11.59
CA ILE A 369 -15.57 -12.09 11.08
C ILE A 369 -14.68 -11.52 12.21
N LEU A 370 -15.17 -10.48 12.92
CA LEU A 370 -14.40 -9.80 13.95
C LEU A 370 -14.18 -10.68 15.19
N GLN A 371 -15.17 -11.47 15.62
CA GLN A 371 -15.06 -12.37 16.77
C GLN A 371 -14.02 -13.47 16.52
N ARG A 372 -14.05 -14.08 15.32
CA ARG A 372 -13.07 -15.09 14.91
C ARG A 372 -11.67 -14.51 14.79
N ALA A 373 -11.53 -13.36 14.13
CA ALA A 373 -10.26 -12.65 14.05
C ALA A 373 -9.75 -12.22 15.42
N TRP A 374 -10.65 -11.87 16.35
CA TRP A 374 -10.28 -11.48 17.70
C TRP A 374 -9.69 -12.65 18.48
N SER A 375 -10.32 -13.82 18.42
CA SER A 375 -9.89 -15.01 19.16
C SER A 375 -8.77 -15.81 18.47
N GLY A 376 -8.55 -15.61 17.18
CA GLY A 376 -7.70 -16.49 16.37
C GLY A 376 -8.35 -17.83 16.05
N ALA A 377 -9.70 -17.90 16.13
CA ALA A 377 -10.46 -19.12 15.83
C ALA A 377 -10.35 -19.50 14.35
N GLY A 378 -10.71 -20.76 14.02
CA GLY A 378 -10.69 -21.24 12.64
C GLY A 378 -11.49 -20.37 11.68
N LEU A 379 -11.08 -20.36 10.41
CA LEU A 379 -11.68 -19.55 9.34
C LEU A 379 -13.07 -20.04 8.92
N ARG A 380 -13.38 -21.29 9.22
CA ARG A 380 -14.68 -21.93 8.99
C ARG A 380 -15.13 -22.61 10.27
N ASP A 381 -16.47 -22.71 10.46
CA ASP A 381 -17.10 -23.51 11.53
C ASP A 381 -16.96 -24.97 11.24
#